data_e42f762a7e57f49af57035ddb41ca009
#
_entry.id   e42f762a7e57f49af57035ddb41ca009
#
_cell.length_a   1.000
_cell.length_b   1.000
_cell.length_c   1.000
_cell.angle_alpha   90.00
_cell.angle_beta   90.00
_cell.angle_gamma   90.00
#
_symmetry.space_group_name_H-M   'P 1'
#
loop_
_entity.id
_entity.type
_entity.pdbx_description
1 polymer ?
#
loop_
_entity_poly.entity_id
_entity_poly.type
_entity_poly.pdbx_seq_one_letter_code
_entity_poly.pdbx_strand_id
1 'polypeptide(L)'
;MSEDIAVDSMEYDVVIVGGGPSGLSTAIKLKQLAAENNSDLSVCLIEKGSEIGAHILSGNCFEPTALDELIPDWKDKGAPLNTPATKDVVKFFISEKLSFGIPFASFFAPNFNNHGNYVMSLANFCRWLATQAENLGVEIFPGFTAAEVIYENDTVKGILTGEMGISKEGEKKPSYQPAMELRAKYTIFAE
;
A
#
# COMPACT_ATOMS: atom_id res chain seq x y z
N MET A 1 -25.39 -7.77 -33.21
CA MET A 1 -23.94 -8.01 -33.29
C MET A 1 -23.31 -7.02 -32.39
N SER A 2 -22.96 -7.42 -31.17
CA SER A 2 -22.11 -6.62 -30.27
C SER A 2 -20.73 -6.59 -30.92
N GLU A 3 -20.24 -5.40 -31.29
CA GLU A 3 -18.82 -5.23 -31.59
C GLU A 3 -18.08 -5.65 -30.33
N ASP A 4 -17.28 -6.73 -30.41
CA ASP A 4 -16.28 -7.05 -29.42
C ASP A 4 -15.27 -5.90 -29.44
N ILE A 5 -15.49 -4.91 -28.59
CA ILE A 5 -14.50 -3.86 -28.35
C ILE A 5 -13.31 -4.58 -27.71
N ALA A 6 -12.22 -4.72 -28.45
CA ALA A 6 -10.99 -5.27 -27.91
C ALA A 6 -10.61 -4.47 -26.64
N VAL A 7 -10.58 -5.15 -25.50
CA VAL A 7 -10.15 -4.55 -24.24
C VAL A 7 -8.64 -4.31 -24.34
N ASP A 8 -8.19 -3.10 -24.06
CA ASP A 8 -6.76 -2.78 -24.00
C ASP A 8 -6.08 -3.67 -22.96
N SER A 9 -4.90 -4.19 -23.28
CA SER A 9 -4.16 -5.11 -22.43
C SER A 9 -2.71 -4.66 -22.26
N MET A 10 -2.22 -4.72 -21.02
CA MET A 10 -0.82 -4.53 -20.66
C MET A 10 -0.29 -5.81 -20.00
N GLU A 11 0.98 -6.12 -20.25
CA GLU A 11 1.63 -7.31 -19.71
C GLU A 11 2.75 -6.96 -18.73
N TYR A 12 2.76 -7.64 -17.58
CA TYR A 12 3.76 -7.50 -16.52
C TYR A 12 4.23 -8.87 -16.02
N ASP A 13 5.38 -8.91 -15.37
CA ASP A 13 5.77 -10.10 -14.61
C ASP A 13 4.93 -10.23 -13.34
N VAL A 14 4.70 -9.10 -12.66
CA VAL A 14 3.93 -9.05 -11.41
C VAL A 14 2.96 -7.88 -11.42
N VAL A 15 1.69 -8.15 -11.11
CA VAL A 15 0.66 -7.16 -10.79
C VAL A 15 0.34 -7.24 -9.31
N ILE A 16 0.40 -6.09 -8.62
CA ILE A 16 0.08 -5.95 -7.20
C ILE A 16 -1.18 -5.11 -7.07
N VAL A 17 -2.18 -5.63 -6.37
CA VAL A 17 -3.44 -4.94 -6.09
C VAL A 17 -3.41 -4.40 -4.65
N GLY A 18 -3.41 -3.08 -4.51
CA GLY A 18 -3.41 -2.38 -3.24
C GLY A 18 -2.13 -1.59 -2.97
N GLY A 19 -2.25 -0.26 -2.88
CA GLY A 19 -1.17 0.72 -2.61
C GLY A 19 -0.94 1.00 -1.12
N GLY A 20 -1.27 0.04 -0.25
CA GLY A 20 -0.98 0.10 1.18
C GLY A 20 0.46 -0.30 1.51
N PRO A 21 0.83 -0.32 2.82
CA PRO A 21 2.18 -0.70 3.24
C PRO A 21 2.60 -2.08 2.73
N SER A 22 1.69 -3.05 2.70
CA SER A 22 1.96 -4.42 2.25
C SER A 22 2.33 -4.46 0.76
N GLY A 23 1.49 -3.87 -0.11
CA GLY A 23 1.75 -3.86 -1.55
C GLY A 23 3.01 -3.09 -1.92
N LEU A 24 3.21 -1.91 -1.34
CA LEU A 24 4.39 -1.08 -1.59
C LEU A 24 5.68 -1.76 -1.11
N SER A 25 5.67 -2.37 0.09
CA SER A 25 6.83 -3.11 0.60
C SER A 25 7.15 -4.32 -0.27
N THR A 26 6.12 -5.02 -0.75
CA THR A 26 6.27 -6.15 -1.68
C THR A 26 6.91 -5.68 -3.00
N ALA A 27 6.40 -4.59 -3.59
CA ALA A 27 6.93 -4.03 -4.82
C ALA A 27 8.42 -3.64 -4.70
N ILE A 28 8.76 -2.92 -3.61
CA ILE A 28 10.14 -2.52 -3.32
C ILE A 28 11.04 -3.76 -3.19
N LYS A 29 10.62 -4.76 -2.40
CA LYS A 29 11.43 -5.96 -2.16
C LYS A 29 11.63 -6.77 -3.43
N LEU A 30 10.61 -6.91 -4.27
CA LEU A 30 10.72 -7.59 -5.57
C LEU A 30 11.75 -6.90 -6.47
N LYS A 31 11.72 -5.58 -6.58
CA LYS A 31 12.68 -4.83 -7.40
C LYS A 31 14.09 -4.88 -6.85
N GLN A 32 14.27 -4.88 -5.51
CA GLN A 32 15.57 -5.08 -4.87
C GLN A 32 16.14 -6.46 -5.22
N LEU A 33 15.35 -7.53 -5.04
CA LEU A 33 15.78 -8.89 -5.36
C LEU A 33 16.04 -9.08 -6.86
N ALA A 34 15.27 -8.45 -7.72
CA ALA A 34 15.52 -8.46 -9.15
C ALA A 34 16.86 -7.83 -9.49
N ALA A 35 17.20 -6.68 -8.89
CA ALA A 35 18.48 -6.01 -9.07
C ALA A 35 19.66 -6.87 -8.55
N GLU A 36 19.52 -7.48 -7.37
CA GLU A 36 20.53 -8.39 -6.78
C GLU A 36 20.83 -9.60 -7.71
N ASN A 37 19.80 -10.09 -8.41
CA ASN A 37 19.92 -11.23 -9.32
C ASN A 37 20.16 -10.85 -10.80
N ASN A 38 20.39 -9.56 -11.09
CA ASN A 38 20.53 -9.04 -12.45
C ASN A 38 19.35 -9.44 -13.37
N SER A 39 18.14 -9.45 -12.83
CA SER A 39 16.90 -9.78 -13.54
C SER A 39 16.14 -8.49 -13.83
N ASP A 40 15.60 -8.41 -15.04
CA ASP A 40 14.65 -7.35 -15.40
C ASP A 40 13.24 -7.85 -15.09
N LEU A 41 12.65 -7.32 -14.01
CA LEU A 41 11.32 -7.67 -13.52
C LEU A 41 10.39 -6.47 -13.68
N SER A 42 9.36 -6.60 -14.52
CA SER A 42 8.31 -5.60 -14.66
C SER A 42 7.27 -5.76 -13.53
N VAL A 43 7.08 -4.70 -12.76
CA VAL A 43 6.14 -4.68 -11.61
C VAL A 43 5.18 -3.52 -11.77
N CYS A 44 3.89 -3.84 -11.78
CA CYS A 44 2.78 -2.89 -11.77
C CYS A 44 2.06 -2.97 -10.42
N LEU A 45 1.71 -1.81 -9.85
CA LEU A 45 0.89 -1.69 -8.65
C LEU A 45 -0.31 -0.81 -8.94
N ILE A 46 -1.51 -1.30 -8.67
CA ILE A 46 -2.75 -0.52 -8.77
C ILE A 46 -3.32 -0.18 -7.40
N GLU A 47 -3.92 0.99 -7.29
CA GLU A 47 -4.59 1.49 -6.08
C GLU A 47 -5.93 2.10 -6.46
N LYS A 48 -7.00 1.70 -5.75
CA LYS A 48 -8.37 2.23 -5.98
C LYS A 48 -8.54 3.69 -5.58
N GLY A 49 -7.78 4.15 -4.61
CA GLY A 49 -7.77 5.56 -4.20
C GLY A 49 -7.22 6.46 -5.31
N SER A 50 -7.72 7.69 -5.38
CA SER A 50 -7.26 8.69 -6.37
C SER A 50 -5.77 9.03 -6.28
N GLU A 51 -5.15 8.71 -5.15
CA GLU A 51 -3.71 8.79 -4.87
C GLU A 51 -3.34 7.76 -3.80
N ILE A 52 -2.08 7.42 -3.72
CA ILE A 52 -1.56 6.54 -2.65
C ILE A 52 -1.85 7.19 -1.28
N GLY A 53 -2.41 6.42 -0.37
CA GLY A 53 -2.73 6.87 0.98
C GLY A 53 -4.08 7.58 1.13
N ALA A 54 -4.86 7.80 0.06
CA ALA A 54 -6.15 8.50 0.13
C ALA A 54 -7.17 7.80 1.04
N HIS A 55 -7.17 6.48 1.10
CA HIS A 55 -8.10 5.69 1.91
C HIS A 55 -7.50 5.18 3.23
N ILE A 56 -6.29 5.60 3.56
CA ILE A 56 -5.59 5.16 4.77
C ILE A 56 -5.93 6.08 5.94
N LEU A 57 -6.38 5.49 7.06
CA LEU A 57 -6.57 6.24 8.30
C LEU A 57 -5.23 6.75 8.83
N SER A 58 -5.22 8.00 9.27
CA SER A 58 -4.05 8.64 9.85
C SER A 58 -3.95 8.35 11.36
N GLY A 59 -2.73 8.42 11.90
CA GLY A 59 -2.43 8.22 13.31
C GLY A 59 -2.07 6.76 13.61
N ASN A 60 -0.79 6.47 13.54
CA ASN A 60 -0.22 5.16 13.82
C ASN A 60 0.98 5.31 14.77
N CYS A 61 1.15 4.33 15.65
CA CYS A 61 2.42 4.11 16.36
C CYS A 61 3.15 2.99 15.63
N PHE A 62 4.22 3.34 14.95
CA PHE A 62 4.92 2.49 13.98
C PHE A 62 6.22 1.97 14.58
N GLU A 63 6.42 0.66 14.52
CA GLU A 63 7.67 -0.02 14.86
C GLU A 63 8.55 -0.09 13.61
N PRO A 64 9.79 0.45 13.63
CA PRO A 64 10.60 0.60 12.43
C PRO A 64 11.35 -0.66 11.99
N THR A 65 11.33 -1.76 12.73
CA THR A 65 12.11 -2.97 12.46
C THR A 65 11.98 -3.47 11.02
N ALA A 66 10.75 -3.59 10.51
CA ALA A 66 10.52 -4.03 9.13
C ALA A 66 11.02 -3.00 8.10
N LEU A 67 11.00 -1.71 8.44
CA LEU A 67 11.53 -0.66 7.58
C LEU A 67 13.07 -0.65 7.60
N ASP A 68 13.68 -0.90 8.75
CA ASP A 68 15.15 -1.05 8.88
C ASP A 68 15.68 -2.20 8.00
N GLU A 69 14.89 -3.28 7.86
CA GLU A 69 15.23 -4.41 6.99
C GLU A 69 14.99 -4.09 5.50
N LEU A 70 13.91 -3.38 5.17
CA LEU A 70 13.53 -3.10 3.79
C LEU A 70 14.36 -1.97 3.18
N ILE A 71 14.54 -0.87 3.92
CA ILE A 71 15.25 0.35 3.50
C ILE A 71 16.13 0.82 4.67
N PRO A 72 17.32 0.23 4.88
CA PRO A 72 18.19 0.54 6.04
C PRO A 72 18.56 2.03 6.17
N ASP A 73 18.63 2.73 5.06
CA ASP A 73 18.95 4.16 4.95
C ASP A 73 17.72 5.08 4.91
N TRP A 74 16.57 4.62 5.43
CA TRP A 74 15.30 5.36 5.37
C TRP A 74 15.36 6.75 6.00
N LYS A 75 16.23 6.95 7.02
CA LYS A 75 16.43 8.27 7.66
C LYS A 75 17.05 9.26 6.69
N ASP A 76 18.07 8.83 5.97
CA ASP A 76 18.77 9.66 4.98
C ASP A 76 17.88 9.92 3.75
N LYS A 77 16.97 9.01 3.45
CA LYS A 77 15.96 9.12 2.39
C LYS A 77 14.71 9.92 2.81
N GLY A 78 14.72 10.48 4.02
CA GLY A 78 13.67 11.39 4.47
C GLY A 78 12.32 10.72 4.73
N ALA A 79 12.30 9.49 5.25
CA ALA A 79 11.06 8.86 5.69
C ALA A 79 10.33 9.74 6.73
N PRO A 80 8.98 9.87 6.65
CA PRO A 80 8.22 10.81 7.49
C PRO A 80 8.01 10.30 8.93
N LEU A 81 9.06 9.77 9.56
CA LEU A 81 9.09 9.27 10.93
C LEU A 81 9.78 10.30 11.85
N ASN A 82 9.12 11.43 12.09
CA ASN A 82 9.73 12.59 12.77
C ASN A 82 9.38 12.68 14.26
N THR A 83 8.46 11.86 14.78
CA THR A 83 7.95 11.96 16.16
C THR A 83 8.20 10.64 16.90
N PRO A 84 9.36 10.48 17.56
CA PRO A 84 9.63 9.28 18.35
C PRO A 84 8.69 9.20 19.57
N ALA A 85 8.21 8.00 19.88
CA ALA A 85 7.46 7.71 21.08
C ALA A 85 8.45 7.61 22.27
N THR A 86 8.48 8.65 23.11
CA THR A 86 9.42 8.76 24.23
C THR A 86 8.81 8.42 25.57
N LYS A 87 7.47 8.29 25.65
CA LYS A 87 6.75 8.03 26.88
C LYS A 87 5.42 7.36 26.63
N ASP A 88 5.15 6.29 27.37
CA ASP A 88 3.85 5.64 27.44
C ASP A 88 3.12 6.02 28.73
N VAL A 89 1.82 6.29 28.63
CA VAL A 89 0.96 6.58 29.77
C VAL A 89 -0.28 5.69 29.67
N VAL A 90 -0.43 4.78 30.61
CA VAL A 90 -1.63 3.94 30.75
C VAL A 90 -2.49 4.48 31.87
N LYS A 91 -3.76 4.78 31.57
CA LYS A 91 -4.75 5.27 32.55
C LYS A 91 -5.94 4.34 32.61
N PHE A 92 -6.40 4.08 33.83
CA PHE A 92 -7.66 3.42 34.08
C PHE A 92 -8.71 4.46 34.47
N PHE A 93 -9.86 4.47 33.78
CA PHE A 93 -10.97 5.37 34.03
C PHE A 93 -12.02 4.68 34.90
N ILE A 94 -12.31 5.25 36.08
CA ILE A 94 -13.40 4.81 36.94
C ILE A 94 -14.70 5.48 36.54
N SER A 95 -14.62 6.73 36.05
CA SER A 95 -15.74 7.51 35.56
C SER A 95 -15.25 8.53 34.54
N GLU A 96 -16.16 9.29 33.90
CA GLU A 96 -15.84 10.35 32.95
C GLU A 96 -14.87 11.43 33.52
N LYS A 97 -14.85 11.60 34.84
CA LYS A 97 -14.05 12.65 35.51
C LYS A 97 -12.91 12.10 36.38
N LEU A 98 -12.86 10.79 36.60
CA LEU A 98 -11.90 10.17 37.50
C LEU A 98 -11.10 9.10 36.80
N SER A 99 -9.80 9.30 36.72
CA SER A 99 -8.85 8.30 36.22
C SER A 99 -7.62 8.24 37.10
N PHE A 100 -6.95 7.10 37.14
CA PHE A 100 -5.62 6.97 37.73
C PHE A 100 -4.64 6.32 36.74
N GLY A 101 -3.37 6.74 36.82
CA GLY A 101 -2.29 6.14 36.02
C GLY A 101 -1.86 4.80 36.60
N ILE A 102 -1.58 3.84 35.74
CA ILE A 102 -0.98 2.56 36.13
C ILE A 102 0.54 2.71 35.99
N PRO A 103 1.29 2.84 37.09
CA PRO A 103 2.73 2.93 37.01
C PRO A 103 3.32 1.60 36.55
N PHE A 104 4.40 1.65 35.77
CA PHE A 104 5.11 0.48 35.25
C PHE A 104 4.25 -0.48 34.41
N ALA A 105 3.16 0.01 33.77
CA ALA A 105 2.31 -0.82 32.94
C ALA A 105 3.08 -1.55 31.83
N SER A 106 4.05 -0.89 31.21
CA SER A 106 4.93 -1.47 30.19
C SER A 106 5.83 -2.61 30.69
N PHE A 107 6.14 -2.65 31.99
CA PHE A 107 6.90 -3.72 32.60
C PHE A 107 6.06 -5.02 32.72
N PHE A 108 4.79 -4.88 33.08
CA PHE A 108 3.85 -6.03 33.20
C PHE A 108 3.21 -6.43 31.88
N ALA A 109 3.15 -5.53 30.91
CA ALA A 109 2.57 -5.74 29.60
C ALA A 109 3.50 -5.11 28.54
N PRO A 110 4.51 -5.87 28.07
CA PRO A 110 5.50 -5.38 27.10
C PRO A 110 4.88 -4.79 25.82
N ASN A 111 3.70 -5.27 25.43
CA ASN A 111 2.97 -4.76 24.25
C ASN A 111 2.49 -3.29 24.41
N PHE A 112 2.54 -2.72 25.61
CA PHE A 112 2.29 -1.30 25.86
C PHE A 112 3.56 -0.44 25.84
N ASN A 113 4.71 -1.04 25.54
CA ASN A 113 5.97 -0.33 25.41
C ASN A 113 6.17 0.11 23.97
N ASN A 114 6.10 1.41 23.72
CA ASN A 114 6.35 2.01 22.41
C ASN A 114 7.70 2.74 22.33
N HIS A 115 8.57 2.51 23.29
CA HIS A 115 9.90 3.14 23.26
C HIS A 115 10.70 2.64 22.03
N GLY A 116 11.14 3.58 21.19
CA GLY A 116 11.79 3.28 19.91
C GLY A 116 10.84 3.29 18.69
N ASN A 117 9.54 3.32 18.93
CA ASN A 117 8.53 3.48 17.89
C ASN A 117 8.32 4.96 17.51
N TYR A 118 7.59 5.20 16.43
CA TYR A 118 7.30 6.54 15.93
C TYR A 118 5.80 6.77 15.79
N VAL A 119 5.32 7.91 16.26
CA VAL A 119 3.96 8.38 15.95
C VAL A 119 3.99 9.07 14.60
N MET A 120 3.19 8.59 13.66
CA MET A 120 3.26 9.07 12.28
C MET A 120 1.92 8.99 11.55
N SER A 121 1.86 9.62 10.38
CA SER A 121 0.76 9.44 9.42
C SER A 121 1.08 8.29 8.48
N LEU A 122 0.29 7.22 8.55
CA LEU A 122 0.47 6.06 7.68
C LEU A 122 0.24 6.43 6.20
N ALA A 123 -0.67 7.36 5.91
CA ALA A 123 -0.88 7.87 4.56
C ALA A 123 0.36 8.55 3.99
N ASN A 124 1.01 9.42 4.77
CA ASN A 124 2.26 10.07 4.35
C ASN A 124 3.40 9.08 4.17
N PHE A 125 3.44 8.06 5.02
CA PHE A 125 4.42 6.98 4.92
C PHE A 125 4.24 6.16 3.64
N CYS A 126 2.99 5.82 3.28
CA CYS A 126 2.72 5.12 2.03
C CYS A 126 3.08 5.97 0.80
N ARG A 127 2.83 7.28 0.80
CA ARG A 127 3.27 8.16 -0.29
C ARG A 127 4.80 8.17 -0.43
N TRP A 128 5.51 8.19 0.69
CA TRP A 128 6.97 8.10 0.67
C TRP A 128 7.45 6.73 0.16
N LEU A 129 6.82 5.62 0.60
CA LEU A 129 7.12 4.29 0.08
C LEU A 129 6.86 4.19 -1.43
N ALA A 130 5.77 4.79 -1.92
CA ALA A 130 5.46 4.83 -3.34
C ALA A 130 6.58 5.52 -4.14
N THR A 131 7.09 6.65 -3.66
CA THR A 131 8.24 7.31 -4.27
C THR A 131 9.49 6.40 -4.28
N GLN A 132 9.72 5.61 -3.21
CA GLN A 132 10.84 4.66 -3.20
C GLN A 132 10.62 3.53 -4.22
N ALA A 133 9.38 3.04 -4.37
CA ALA A 133 9.02 2.00 -5.34
C ALA A 133 9.18 2.51 -6.80
N GLU A 134 8.69 3.72 -7.10
CA GLU A 134 8.85 4.37 -8.41
C GLU A 134 10.32 4.59 -8.77
N ASN A 135 11.16 4.99 -7.82
CA ASN A 135 12.60 5.14 -8.02
C ASN A 135 13.29 3.81 -8.37
N LEU A 136 12.71 2.67 -8.01
CA LEU A 136 13.16 1.33 -8.37
C LEU A 136 12.54 0.84 -9.68
N GLY A 137 11.71 1.65 -10.35
CA GLY A 137 11.05 1.30 -11.60
C GLY A 137 9.78 0.46 -11.42
N VAL A 138 9.05 0.64 -10.34
CA VAL A 138 7.67 0.13 -10.20
C VAL A 138 6.72 1.11 -10.88
N GLU A 139 5.82 0.61 -11.72
CA GLU A 139 4.74 1.41 -12.29
C GLU A 139 3.56 1.43 -11.33
N ILE A 140 3.17 2.63 -10.85
CA ILE A 140 2.07 2.79 -9.89
C ILE A 140 0.92 3.52 -10.57
N PHE A 141 -0.26 2.90 -10.55
CA PHE A 141 -1.49 3.43 -11.14
C PHE A 141 -2.55 3.69 -10.04
N PRO A 142 -2.62 4.91 -9.49
CA PRO A 142 -3.70 5.30 -8.60
C PRO A 142 -5.00 5.55 -9.38
N GLY A 143 -6.14 5.32 -8.72
CA GLY A 143 -7.46 5.47 -9.30
C GLY A 143 -8.00 4.22 -9.99
N PHE A 144 -7.20 3.17 -10.15
CA PHE A 144 -7.62 1.91 -10.78
C PHE A 144 -8.02 0.87 -9.75
N THR A 145 -9.22 0.31 -9.91
CA THR A 145 -9.73 -0.80 -9.10
C THR A 145 -9.50 -2.12 -9.81
N ALA A 146 -9.18 -3.19 -9.11
CA ALA A 146 -9.33 -4.54 -9.63
C ALA A 146 -10.81 -4.92 -9.54
N ALA A 147 -11.47 -5.06 -10.69
CA ALA A 147 -12.88 -5.42 -10.75
C ALA A 147 -13.08 -6.92 -10.82
N GLU A 148 -12.26 -7.61 -11.63
CA GLU A 148 -12.34 -9.05 -11.82
C GLU A 148 -10.94 -9.67 -11.90
N VAL A 149 -10.87 -10.97 -11.59
CA VAL A 149 -9.65 -11.77 -11.75
C VAL A 149 -9.74 -12.51 -13.08
N ILE A 150 -8.69 -12.41 -13.89
CA ILE A 150 -8.61 -13.12 -15.18
C ILE A 150 -8.09 -14.54 -14.92
N TYR A 151 -8.85 -15.53 -15.39
CA TYR A 151 -8.50 -16.95 -15.31
C TYR A 151 -8.36 -17.55 -16.69
N GLU A 152 -7.34 -18.36 -16.88
CA GLU A 152 -7.18 -19.25 -18.04
C GLU A 152 -6.77 -20.64 -17.55
N ASN A 153 -7.55 -21.66 -17.86
CA ASN A 153 -7.29 -23.05 -17.45
C ASN A 153 -7.03 -23.18 -15.93
N ASP A 154 -7.92 -22.61 -15.12
CA ASP A 154 -7.83 -22.57 -13.64
C ASP A 154 -6.58 -21.84 -13.09
N THR A 155 -5.89 -21.08 -13.91
CA THR A 155 -4.72 -20.31 -13.51
C THR A 155 -5.03 -18.82 -13.60
N VAL A 156 -4.68 -18.07 -12.54
CA VAL A 156 -4.76 -16.60 -12.54
C VAL A 156 -3.76 -16.04 -13.54
N LYS A 157 -4.23 -15.15 -14.43
CA LYS A 157 -3.46 -14.51 -15.50
C LYS A 157 -3.39 -12.99 -15.37
N GLY A 158 -3.98 -12.43 -14.34
CA GLY A 158 -4.03 -11.00 -14.12
C GLY A 158 -5.36 -10.56 -13.58
N ILE A 159 -5.66 -9.29 -13.79
CA ILE A 159 -6.92 -8.64 -13.38
C ILE A 159 -7.50 -7.82 -14.53
N LEU A 160 -8.82 -7.66 -14.51
CA LEU A 160 -9.52 -6.63 -15.26
C LEU A 160 -9.75 -5.42 -14.34
N THR A 161 -9.40 -4.23 -14.80
CA THR A 161 -9.68 -3.01 -14.05
C THR A 161 -11.15 -2.63 -14.16
N GLY A 162 -11.65 -1.84 -13.20
CA GLY A 162 -12.96 -1.20 -13.34
C GLY A 162 -12.92 -0.06 -14.36
N GLU A 163 -14.07 0.23 -14.95
CA GLU A 163 -14.26 1.45 -15.74
C GLU A 163 -14.13 2.69 -14.84
N MET A 164 -13.49 3.74 -15.36
CA MET A 164 -13.29 4.99 -14.63
C MET A 164 -14.11 6.13 -15.26
N GLY A 165 -14.37 7.18 -14.47
CA GLY A 165 -15.06 8.36 -14.97
C GLY A 165 -16.54 8.14 -15.27
N ILE A 166 -17.22 7.24 -14.54
CA ILE A 166 -18.66 7.05 -14.56
C ILE A 166 -19.31 7.88 -13.43
N SER A 167 -20.40 8.56 -13.72
CA SER A 167 -21.20 9.29 -12.71
C SER A 167 -21.99 8.30 -11.85
N LYS A 168 -22.58 8.79 -10.75
CA LYS A 168 -23.47 7.97 -9.90
C LYS A 168 -24.73 7.50 -10.65
N GLU A 169 -25.10 8.23 -11.67
CA GLU A 169 -26.25 7.97 -12.56
C GLU A 169 -25.91 7.02 -13.71
N GLY A 170 -24.61 6.58 -13.82
CA GLY A 170 -24.15 5.68 -14.86
C GLY A 170 -23.70 6.36 -16.16
N GLU A 171 -23.60 7.69 -16.19
CA GLU A 171 -23.18 8.43 -17.38
C GLU A 171 -21.67 8.56 -17.49
N LYS A 172 -21.14 8.42 -18.71
CA LYS A 172 -19.72 8.61 -19.00
C LYS A 172 -19.34 10.08 -18.95
N LYS A 173 -18.40 10.43 -18.06
CA LYS A 173 -17.82 11.78 -17.95
C LYS A 173 -16.73 11.99 -19.02
N PRO A 174 -16.29 13.24 -19.26
CA PRO A 174 -15.16 13.50 -20.16
C PRO A 174 -13.85 12.78 -19.77
N SER A 175 -13.72 12.36 -18.49
CA SER A 175 -12.60 11.59 -17.98
C SER A 175 -12.84 10.07 -18.00
N TYR A 176 -13.84 9.60 -18.77
CA TYR A 176 -14.11 8.18 -18.89
C TYR A 176 -12.92 7.42 -19.48
N GLN A 177 -12.59 6.32 -18.83
CA GLN A 177 -11.63 5.33 -19.32
C GLN A 177 -12.28 3.95 -19.25
N PRO A 178 -12.22 3.15 -20.33
CA PRO A 178 -12.73 1.79 -20.31
C PRO A 178 -11.92 0.91 -19.38
N ALA A 179 -12.48 -0.24 -19.03
CA ALA A 179 -11.76 -1.31 -18.37
C ALA A 179 -10.58 -1.77 -19.24
N MET A 180 -9.47 -2.15 -18.61
CA MET A 180 -8.29 -2.71 -19.28
C MET A 180 -7.82 -3.98 -18.58
N GLU A 181 -7.24 -4.90 -19.33
CA GLU A 181 -6.59 -6.07 -18.77
C GLU A 181 -5.16 -5.75 -18.32
N LEU A 182 -4.84 -6.08 -17.08
CA LEU A 182 -3.46 -6.13 -16.59
C LEU A 182 -3.08 -7.59 -16.44
N ARG A 183 -2.41 -8.12 -17.45
CA ARG A 183 -2.00 -9.52 -17.49
C ARG A 183 -0.66 -9.69 -16.77
N ALA A 184 -0.51 -10.78 -16.02
CA ALA A 184 0.69 -11.02 -15.25
C ALA A 184 1.03 -12.51 -15.09
N LYS A 185 2.31 -12.80 -14.92
CA LYS A 185 2.78 -14.13 -14.50
C LYS A 185 2.36 -14.42 -13.05
N TYR A 186 2.39 -13.40 -12.19
CA TYR A 186 1.97 -13.47 -10.80
C TYR A 186 1.08 -12.27 -10.45
N THR A 187 -0.01 -12.52 -9.72
CA THR A 187 -0.91 -11.49 -9.20
C THR A 187 -0.92 -11.58 -7.68
N ILE A 188 -0.66 -10.44 -7.01
CA ILE A 188 -0.57 -10.33 -5.55
C ILE A 188 -1.68 -9.41 -5.07
N PHE A 189 -2.58 -9.91 -4.22
CA PHE A 189 -3.60 -9.13 -3.55
C PHE A 189 -3.07 -8.70 -2.18
N ALA A 190 -2.91 -7.38 -2.00
CA ALA A 190 -2.31 -6.75 -0.82
C ALA A 190 -3.27 -5.73 -0.17
N GLU A 191 -4.57 -5.99 -0.27
CA GLU A 191 -5.65 -5.17 0.32
C GLU A 191 -5.91 -5.50 1.79
#